data_b31ccfbdb1d792c34d46abd39c9081bd
#
_entry.id   b31ccfbdb1d792c34d46abd39c9081bd
#
_cell.length_a   1.000
_cell.length_b   1.000
_cell.length_c   1.000
_cell.angle_alpha   90.00
_cell.angle_beta   90.00
_cell.angle_gamma   90.00
#
_symmetry.space_group_name_H-M   'P 1'
#
loop_
_entity.id
_entity.type
_entity.pdbx_description
1 polymer ?
#
loop_
_entity_poly.entity_id
_entity_poly.type
_entity_poly.pdbx_seq_one_letter_code
_entity_poly.pdbx_strand_id
1 'polypeptide(L)'
;WEQIKALSEAGMEIGSHSLSHPYMTTLSTEQLLIELKDSKAQIEQHTGKEIVSFAYPFGDCFARTHKVAKEVGYKNICTSKPGLCKSKMNNLNRNSVHSNINSDQLDQLLNPSTRTIFKKQTAYSIRYGLKRVLGVNNYIKLRNSIYS
;
A
#
# COMPACT_ATOMS: atom_id res chain seq x y z
N TRP A 1 -3.66 11.49 -18.40
CA TRP A 1 -4.87 11.78 -17.61
C TRP A 1 -6.16 11.36 -18.31
N GLU A 2 -6.28 11.53 -19.61
CA GLU A 2 -7.49 11.14 -20.38
C GLU A 2 -7.85 9.66 -20.17
N GLN A 3 -6.87 8.76 -20.22
CA GLN A 3 -7.08 7.32 -19.96
C GLN A 3 -7.59 7.06 -18.54
N ILE A 4 -7.04 7.75 -17.53
CA ILE A 4 -7.47 7.60 -16.14
C ILE A 4 -8.90 8.11 -15.97
N LYS A 5 -9.23 9.23 -16.60
CA LYS A 5 -10.59 9.77 -16.62
C LYS A 5 -11.57 8.79 -17.27
N ALA A 6 -11.22 8.23 -18.41
CA ALA A 6 -12.05 7.24 -19.10
C ALA A 6 -12.30 5.97 -18.24
N LEU A 7 -11.27 5.47 -17.54
CA LEU A 7 -11.42 4.35 -16.61
C LEU A 7 -12.37 4.71 -15.44
N SER A 8 -12.23 5.93 -14.89
CA SER A 8 -13.11 6.42 -13.84
C SER A 8 -14.57 6.55 -14.31
N GLU A 9 -14.80 7.06 -15.53
CA GLU A 9 -16.12 7.17 -16.13
C GLU A 9 -16.74 5.80 -16.43
N ALA A 10 -15.92 4.81 -16.79
CA ALA A 10 -16.33 3.41 -16.97
C ALA A 10 -16.64 2.68 -15.64
N GLY A 11 -16.58 3.38 -14.49
CA GLY A 11 -16.95 2.83 -13.18
C GLY A 11 -15.80 2.19 -12.41
N MET A 12 -14.55 2.29 -12.88
CA MET A 12 -13.39 1.81 -12.12
C MET A 12 -13.07 2.78 -10.97
N GLU A 13 -12.76 2.23 -9.80
CA GLU A 13 -12.28 3.02 -8.68
C GLU A 13 -10.81 3.42 -8.92
N ILE A 14 -10.54 4.72 -8.88
CA ILE A 14 -9.19 5.28 -8.96
C ILE A 14 -8.74 5.60 -7.53
N GLY A 15 -7.56 5.14 -7.16
CA GLY A 15 -6.93 5.43 -5.87
C GLY A 15 -5.60 6.16 -6.03
N SER A 16 -5.11 6.73 -4.93
CA SER A 16 -3.81 7.40 -4.89
C SER A 16 -2.68 6.45 -4.45
N HIS A 17 -1.46 6.77 -4.89
CA HIS A 17 -0.24 6.06 -4.51
C HIS A 17 0.92 7.01 -4.18
N SER A 18 0.61 8.16 -3.54
CA SER A 18 1.45 9.33 -3.31
C SER A 18 1.76 10.15 -4.57
N LEU A 19 2.43 11.28 -4.39
CA LEU A 19 2.79 12.19 -5.48
C LEU A 19 4.07 11.76 -6.19
N SER A 20 5.14 11.48 -5.42
CA SER A 20 6.49 11.18 -5.94
C SER A 20 7.02 9.78 -5.60
N HIS A 21 6.17 8.91 -5.02
CA HIS A 21 6.49 7.51 -4.68
C HIS A 21 7.66 7.35 -3.69
N PRO A 22 7.73 8.11 -2.57
CA PRO A 22 8.81 8.00 -1.61
C PRO A 22 8.59 6.87 -0.60
N TYR A 23 9.62 6.56 0.19
CA TYR A 23 9.42 5.82 1.44
C TYR A 23 8.72 6.74 2.46
N MET A 24 7.42 6.55 2.67
CA MET A 24 6.57 7.43 3.47
C MET A 24 7.04 7.59 4.92
N THR A 25 7.73 6.59 5.46
CA THR A 25 8.23 6.61 6.84
C THR A 25 9.45 7.50 7.05
N THR A 26 10.16 7.87 5.98
CA THR A 26 11.33 8.76 6.03
C THR A 26 10.97 10.24 5.98
N LEU A 27 9.72 10.57 5.64
CA LEU A 27 9.25 11.93 5.46
C LEU A 27 8.89 12.60 6.80
N SER A 28 9.00 13.92 6.87
CA SER A 28 8.40 14.72 7.95
C SER A 28 6.87 14.69 7.85
N THR A 29 6.17 15.19 8.86
CA THR A 29 4.70 15.27 8.82
C THR A 29 4.21 16.21 7.73
N GLU A 30 4.90 17.33 7.52
CA GLU A 30 4.61 18.32 6.49
C GLU A 30 4.79 17.71 5.09
N GLN A 31 5.89 16.98 4.86
CA GLN A 31 6.14 16.28 3.61
C GLN A 31 5.10 15.18 3.36
N LEU A 32 4.69 14.44 4.40
CA LEU A 32 3.61 13.46 4.29
C LEU A 32 2.29 14.10 3.87
N LEU A 33 1.96 15.27 4.44
CA LEU A 33 0.75 16.00 4.06
C LEU A 33 0.78 16.43 2.60
N ILE A 34 1.90 16.94 2.10
CA ILE A 34 2.07 17.31 0.69
C ILE A 34 1.88 16.08 -0.21
N GLU A 35 2.61 15.00 0.04
CA GLU A 35 2.53 13.78 -0.76
C GLU A 35 1.11 13.20 -0.84
N LEU A 36 0.37 13.27 0.25
CA LEU A 36 -0.97 12.69 0.34
C LEU A 36 -2.06 13.65 -0.18
N LYS A 37 -2.00 14.94 0.17
CA LYS A 37 -2.99 15.92 -0.26
C LYS A 37 -2.88 16.24 -1.74
N ASP A 38 -1.67 16.50 -2.22
CA ASP A 38 -1.48 16.95 -3.59
C ASP A 38 -1.75 15.83 -4.58
N SER A 39 -1.36 14.57 -4.25
CA SER A 39 -1.74 13.41 -5.07
C SER A 39 -3.26 13.21 -5.12
N LYS A 40 -3.96 13.36 -4.01
CA LYS A 40 -5.42 13.30 -3.95
C LYS A 40 -6.04 14.38 -4.82
N ALA A 41 -5.64 15.63 -4.59
CA ALA A 41 -6.18 16.79 -5.31
C ALA A 41 -5.96 16.71 -6.82
N GLN A 42 -4.78 16.28 -7.28
CA GLN A 42 -4.51 16.09 -8.71
C GLN A 42 -5.44 15.07 -9.34
N ILE A 43 -5.62 13.91 -8.72
CA ILE A 43 -6.51 12.88 -9.26
C ILE A 43 -7.96 13.36 -9.27
N GLU A 44 -8.43 14.00 -8.19
CA GLU A 44 -9.77 14.56 -8.09
C GLU A 44 -10.02 15.64 -9.15
N GLN A 45 -9.04 16.52 -9.39
CA GLN A 45 -9.12 17.55 -10.43
C GLN A 45 -9.32 16.95 -11.82
N HIS A 46 -8.62 15.85 -12.14
CA HIS A 46 -8.70 15.23 -13.47
C HIS A 46 -9.89 14.28 -13.64
N THR A 47 -10.34 13.64 -12.58
CA THR A 47 -11.45 12.65 -12.65
C THR A 47 -12.81 13.25 -12.30
N GLY A 48 -12.84 14.38 -11.60
CA GLY A 48 -14.06 14.97 -11.07
C GLY A 48 -14.72 14.14 -9.95
N LYS A 49 -14.02 13.14 -9.40
CA LYS A 49 -14.56 12.24 -8.36
C LYS A 49 -13.71 12.29 -7.09
N GLU A 50 -14.37 12.14 -5.92
CA GLU A 50 -13.68 12.01 -4.64
C GLU A 50 -12.76 10.79 -4.63
N ILE A 51 -11.51 10.95 -4.22
CA ILE A 51 -10.53 9.88 -4.07
C ILE A 51 -10.47 9.45 -2.61
N VAL A 52 -10.99 8.27 -2.32
CA VAL A 52 -11.09 7.73 -0.96
C VAL A 52 -10.09 6.63 -0.66
N SER A 53 -9.45 6.08 -1.69
CA SER A 53 -8.53 4.94 -1.57
C SER A 53 -7.08 5.36 -1.76
N PHE A 54 -6.20 4.84 -0.90
CA PHE A 54 -4.76 5.09 -0.91
C PHE A 54 -3.98 3.80 -0.71
N ALA A 55 -2.90 3.62 -1.44
CA ALA A 55 -1.94 2.55 -1.23
C ALA A 55 -0.55 3.12 -0.89
N TYR A 56 0.13 2.54 0.10
CA TYR A 56 1.49 2.98 0.44
C TYR A 56 2.51 2.52 -0.59
N PRO A 57 3.40 3.43 -1.11
CA PRO A 57 4.61 3.06 -1.83
C PRO A 57 5.44 2.05 -1.03
N PHE A 58 5.93 1.00 -1.67
CA PHE A 58 6.69 -0.08 -1.04
C PHE A 58 5.99 -0.78 0.14
N GLY A 59 4.69 -0.53 0.37
CA GLY A 59 3.99 -0.94 1.57
C GLY A 59 4.57 -0.33 2.86
N ASP A 60 5.27 0.79 2.74
CA ASP A 60 6.01 1.44 3.81
C ASP A 60 5.07 2.32 4.64
N CYS A 61 4.54 1.75 5.73
CA CYS A 61 3.61 2.44 6.61
C CYS A 61 3.91 2.18 8.09
N PHE A 62 3.88 3.26 8.88
CA PHE A 62 3.86 3.21 10.33
C PHE A 62 2.60 3.91 10.86
N ALA A 63 2.36 3.83 12.17
CA ALA A 63 1.18 4.43 12.79
C ALA A 63 1.04 5.93 12.45
N ARG A 64 2.15 6.69 12.40
CA ARG A 64 2.17 8.11 12.03
C ARG A 64 1.69 8.34 10.60
N THR A 65 2.23 7.61 9.62
CA THR A 65 1.84 7.77 8.21
C THR A 65 0.38 7.39 7.99
N HIS A 66 -0.09 6.40 8.75
CA HIS A 66 -1.48 5.97 8.71
C HIS A 66 -2.43 7.04 9.29
N LYS A 67 -2.04 7.68 10.39
CA LYS A 67 -2.81 8.77 11.00
C LYS A 67 -2.97 9.93 10.01
N VAL A 68 -1.86 10.37 9.39
CA VAL A 68 -1.89 11.47 8.40
C VAL A 68 -2.73 11.12 7.17
N ALA A 69 -2.67 9.89 6.67
CA ALA A 69 -3.51 9.47 5.54
C ALA A 69 -5.01 9.56 5.88
N LYS A 70 -5.40 9.19 7.10
CA LYS A 70 -6.79 9.36 7.57
C LYS A 70 -7.19 10.82 7.72
N GLU A 71 -6.31 11.66 8.25
CA GLU A 71 -6.54 13.11 8.40
C GLU A 71 -6.74 13.80 7.05
N VAL A 72 -6.08 13.33 5.99
CA VAL A 72 -6.27 13.78 4.60
C VAL A 72 -7.62 13.32 4.02
N GLY A 73 -8.30 12.37 4.66
CA GLY A 73 -9.63 11.90 4.26
C GLY A 73 -9.64 10.59 3.47
N TYR A 74 -8.52 9.85 3.42
CA TYR A 74 -8.54 8.52 2.85
C TYR A 74 -9.29 7.54 3.76
N LYS A 75 -10.31 6.88 3.21
CA LYS A 75 -11.19 5.93 3.92
C LYS A 75 -10.64 4.50 3.81
N ASN A 76 -10.18 4.12 2.61
CA ASN A 76 -9.63 2.81 2.29
C ASN A 76 -8.12 2.88 2.17
N ILE A 77 -7.39 2.24 3.07
CA ILE A 77 -5.93 2.32 3.07
C ILE A 77 -5.35 0.93 2.81
N CYS A 78 -4.72 0.75 1.65
CA CYS A 78 -4.11 -0.50 1.24
C CYS A 78 -2.69 -0.62 1.79
N THR A 79 -2.46 -1.65 2.59
CA THR A 79 -1.14 -2.02 3.10
C THR A 79 -0.52 -3.13 2.22
N SER A 80 0.71 -3.52 2.48
CA SER A 80 1.31 -4.73 1.89
C SER A 80 1.28 -5.92 2.84
N LYS A 81 0.48 -5.85 3.93
CA LYS A 81 0.28 -6.98 4.82
C LYS A 81 -0.52 -8.06 4.08
N PRO A 82 0.01 -9.28 3.98
CA PRO A 82 -0.70 -10.36 3.29
C PRO A 82 -1.88 -10.86 4.12
N GLY A 83 -2.92 -11.32 3.43
CA GLY A 83 -4.08 -11.93 4.07
C GLY A 83 -5.41 -11.49 3.47
N LEU A 84 -6.48 -12.00 4.06
CA LEU A 84 -7.85 -11.65 3.68
C LEU A 84 -8.29 -10.36 4.35
N CYS A 85 -9.16 -9.61 3.71
CA CYS A 85 -9.84 -8.46 4.27
C CYS A 85 -11.17 -8.89 4.91
N LYS A 86 -11.49 -8.31 6.07
CA LYS A 86 -12.81 -8.45 6.69
C LYS A 86 -13.68 -7.26 6.27
N SER A 87 -14.99 -7.46 6.19
CA SER A 87 -15.99 -6.52 5.64
C SER A 87 -16.05 -5.12 6.27
N LYS A 88 -15.37 -4.84 7.35
CA LYS A 88 -15.36 -3.52 8.03
C LYS A 88 -13.95 -3.00 8.30
N MET A 89 -12.96 -3.45 7.51
CA MET A 89 -11.58 -3.00 7.70
C MET A 89 -11.30 -1.76 6.84
N ASN A 90 -10.87 -0.67 7.48
CA ASN A 90 -10.33 0.50 6.78
C ASN A 90 -8.89 0.28 6.29
N ASN A 91 -8.22 -0.78 6.78
CA ASN A 91 -6.86 -1.16 6.40
C ASN A 91 -6.93 -2.44 5.59
N LEU A 92 -6.75 -2.32 4.30
CA LEU A 92 -6.90 -3.45 3.39
C LEU A 92 -5.59 -4.22 3.26
N ASN A 93 -5.64 -5.51 3.50
CA ASN A 93 -4.55 -6.42 3.20
C ASN A 93 -4.46 -6.65 1.69
N ARG A 94 -3.26 -6.91 1.18
CA ARG A 94 -3.04 -7.22 -0.24
C ARG A 94 -2.15 -8.45 -0.40
N ASN A 95 -2.54 -9.32 -1.31
CA ASN A 95 -1.70 -10.42 -1.77
C ASN A 95 -1.15 -10.06 -3.16
N SER A 96 0.16 -10.22 -3.34
CA SER A 96 0.79 -9.98 -4.64
C SER A 96 0.56 -11.17 -5.57
N VAL A 97 0.17 -10.88 -6.80
CA VAL A 97 0.09 -11.83 -7.90
C VAL A 97 1.24 -11.51 -8.85
N HIS A 98 2.03 -12.52 -9.24
CA HIS A 98 3.18 -12.38 -10.13
C HIS A 98 2.89 -13.12 -11.44
N SER A 99 3.55 -12.74 -12.53
CA SER A 99 3.33 -13.31 -13.86
C SER A 99 3.63 -14.81 -13.97
N ASN A 100 4.43 -15.35 -13.07
CA ASN A 100 4.79 -16.77 -13.01
C ASN A 100 3.91 -17.61 -12.08
N ILE A 101 2.80 -17.04 -11.58
CA ILE A 101 1.87 -17.79 -10.72
C ILE A 101 1.04 -18.78 -11.58
N ASN A 102 0.93 -20.02 -11.12
CA ASN A 102 0.05 -21.00 -11.73
C ASN A 102 -1.36 -20.98 -11.07
N SER A 103 -2.30 -21.75 -11.65
CA SER A 103 -3.70 -21.80 -11.16
C SER A 103 -3.80 -22.23 -9.70
N ASP A 104 -3.07 -23.27 -9.29
CA ASP A 104 -3.10 -23.79 -7.92
C ASP A 104 -2.58 -22.76 -6.91
N GLN A 105 -1.54 -22.03 -7.28
CA GLN A 105 -1.01 -20.93 -6.46
C GLN A 105 -1.99 -19.77 -6.39
N LEU A 106 -2.71 -19.47 -7.48
CA LEU A 106 -3.76 -18.46 -7.47
C LEU A 106 -4.92 -18.86 -6.54
N ASP A 107 -5.37 -20.11 -6.62
CA ASP A 107 -6.40 -20.64 -5.72
C ASP A 107 -5.98 -20.57 -4.25
N GLN A 108 -4.71 -20.87 -3.94
CA GLN A 108 -4.17 -20.69 -2.59
C GLN A 108 -4.10 -19.23 -2.14
N LEU A 109 -4.01 -18.26 -3.06
CA LEU A 109 -4.09 -16.83 -2.72
C LEU A 109 -5.53 -16.38 -2.48
N LEU A 110 -6.48 -16.91 -3.23
CA LEU A 110 -7.91 -16.60 -3.10
C LEU A 110 -8.51 -17.28 -1.87
N ASN A 111 -8.10 -18.54 -1.60
CA ASN A 111 -8.59 -19.37 -0.49
C ASN A 111 -7.42 -19.85 0.40
N PRO A 112 -6.70 -18.95 1.07
CA PRO A 112 -5.51 -19.31 1.83
C PRO A 112 -5.88 -20.09 3.10
N SER A 113 -5.16 -21.16 3.38
CA SER A 113 -5.26 -21.82 4.67
C SER A 113 -4.76 -20.91 5.80
N THR A 114 -5.26 -21.12 7.01
CA THR A 114 -4.80 -20.39 8.21
C THR A 114 -3.29 -20.47 8.39
N ARG A 115 -2.69 -21.63 8.12
CA ARG A 115 -1.23 -21.84 8.17
C ARG A 115 -0.49 -20.97 7.16
N THR A 116 -1.00 -20.88 5.93
CA THR A 116 -0.42 -20.05 4.86
C THR A 116 -0.48 -18.56 5.23
N ILE A 117 -1.62 -18.10 5.74
CA ILE A 117 -1.79 -16.71 6.22
C ILE A 117 -0.79 -16.42 7.34
N PHE A 118 -0.71 -17.29 8.35
CA PHE A 118 0.18 -17.12 9.49
C PHE A 118 1.65 -17.03 9.05
N LYS A 119 2.12 -17.95 8.21
CA LYS A 119 3.49 -17.95 7.67
C LYS A 119 3.82 -16.64 6.93
N LYS A 120 2.92 -16.18 6.05
CA LYS A 120 3.11 -14.93 5.29
C LYS A 120 3.10 -13.71 6.22
N GLN A 121 2.22 -13.67 7.19
CA GLN A 121 2.13 -12.56 8.15
C GLN A 121 3.33 -12.52 9.09
N THR A 122 3.86 -13.65 9.51
CA THR A 122 5.10 -13.72 10.30
C THR A 122 6.27 -13.16 9.53
N ALA A 123 6.48 -13.59 8.28
CA ALA A 123 7.52 -13.07 7.41
C ALA A 123 7.37 -11.54 7.15
N TYR A 124 6.14 -11.07 7.00
CA TYR A 124 5.85 -9.63 6.89
C TYR A 124 6.23 -8.89 8.18
N SER A 125 5.83 -9.42 9.34
CA SER A 125 6.09 -8.80 10.65
C SER A 125 7.58 -8.72 10.97
N ILE A 126 8.36 -9.75 10.61
CA ILE A 126 9.83 -9.72 10.74
C ILE A 126 10.42 -8.60 9.88
N ARG A 127 10.05 -8.51 8.60
CA ARG A 127 10.52 -7.45 7.71
C ARG A 127 10.12 -6.05 8.20
N TYR A 128 8.90 -5.92 8.69
CA TYR A 128 8.41 -4.67 9.27
C TYR A 128 9.20 -4.29 10.53
N GLY A 129 9.46 -5.24 11.42
CA GLY A 129 10.29 -5.03 12.61
C GLY A 129 11.73 -4.62 12.26
N LEU A 130 12.35 -5.29 11.28
CA LEU A 130 13.69 -4.93 10.79
C LEU A 130 13.74 -3.50 10.22
N LYS A 131 12.76 -3.10 9.42
CA LYS A 131 12.66 -1.72 8.92
C LYS A 131 12.55 -0.71 10.07
N ARG A 132 11.80 -1.04 11.10
CA ARG A 132 11.60 -0.16 12.27
C ARG A 132 12.85 0.00 13.10
N VAL A 133 13.62 -1.06 13.30
CA VAL A 133 14.85 -1.06 14.14
C VAL A 133 16.03 -0.46 13.38
N LEU A 134 16.26 -0.87 12.15
CA LEU A 134 17.42 -0.46 11.35
C LEU A 134 17.19 0.89 10.64
N GLY A 135 15.96 1.33 10.52
CA GLY A 135 15.55 2.36 9.58
C GLY A 135 15.52 1.84 8.14
N VAL A 136 14.74 2.52 7.29
CA VAL A 136 14.48 2.08 5.91
C VAL A 136 15.76 2.00 5.08
N ASN A 137 16.64 3.00 5.18
CA ASN A 137 17.88 3.06 4.39
C ASN A 137 18.84 1.89 4.68
N ASN A 138 19.06 1.58 5.96
CA ASN A 138 19.91 0.47 6.37
C ASN A 138 19.26 -0.89 6.03
N TYR A 139 17.94 -0.99 6.17
CA TYR A 139 17.22 -2.18 5.74
C TYR A 139 17.37 -2.45 4.23
N ILE A 140 17.32 -1.41 3.39
CA ILE A 140 17.52 -1.54 1.94
C ILE A 140 18.94 -2.02 1.65
N LYS A 141 19.95 -1.44 2.29
CA LYS A 141 21.36 -1.89 2.13
C LYS A 141 21.52 -3.36 2.50
N LEU A 142 20.99 -3.77 3.67
CA LEU A 142 21.01 -5.17 4.12
C LEU A 142 20.31 -6.09 3.14
N ARG A 143 19.11 -5.74 2.68
CA ARG A 143 18.36 -6.53 1.71
C ARG A 143 19.15 -6.72 0.41
N ASN A 144 19.72 -5.65 -0.12
CA ASN A 144 20.46 -5.72 -1.39
C ASN A 144 21.73 -6.58 -1.24
N SER A 145 22.40 -6.59 -0.09
CA SER A 145 23.57 -7.45 0.14
C SER A 145 23.24 -8.94 0.28
N ILE A 146 21.98 -9.29 0.57
CA ILE A 146 21.53 -10.68 0.67
C ILE A 146 21.12 -11.24 -0.72
N TYR A 147 20.68 -10.38 -1.63
CA TYR A 147 20.19 -10.76 -2.96
C TYR A 147 21.18 -10.43 -4.10
N SER A 148 22.36 -9.90 -3.79
CA SER A 148 23.50 -9.77 -4.69
C SER A 148 24.38 -11.02 -4.63
#